data_8500d9a0831d06a3a31a7b8614ac444b
#
_entry.id   8500d9a0831d06a3a31a7b8614ac444b
#
_cell.length_a   1.000
_cell.length_b   1.000
_cell.length_c   1.000
_cell.angle_alpha   90.00
_cell.angle_beta   90.00
_cell.angle_gamma   90.00
#
_symmetry.space_group_name_H-M   'P 1'
#
loop_
_entity.id
_entity.type
_entity.pdbx_description
1 polymer ?
#
loop_
_entity_poly.entity_id
_entity_poly.type
_entity_poly.pdbx_seq_one_letter_code
_entity_poly.pdbx_strand_id
1 'polypeptide(L)'
;MNLRCPGGNDASRTFNRSKNVVPSSGLCSRCLESCRGNCEVFKSSFRGREVIYPGPFGEITAGADKDYPVDYSHLNIQGYAEGAKGLPGGVEAGPDTATFPSVNTETSYGWDKKVKMRIPIFTGALGSTEIARKNWEHFAVGAAISGVTLVCGENVCGIDPKLELDSKGKVTSAPDMDRRIDMYKRFHEGYGEILVQMNVEDTRLGVAEYVIKKHKLDTIELKWGQGAKCIGGEIKVNSLDRAKELKKRGYIVTPDPCTQTSQAAFKSGAIKEFERHSRLGFVSYDGFMDEIKRLRKIGFKRITLKTGAYSMVELAQAIRFSSEAKIDLLTIDGAPGGTGMSPWRMMQEWGIPTFFLQSLAYEFCEKLARKKMRVPDIAIAGGFALEDHVFKVISMGAPYVKAVCMGRALMIPGFVGKNIGAWIKEGKLPPNIAEFGMKPEEIFVCYDELKEKYGNGIKDIPLGAVGIYTFTQRIKVGLQQLMAGSRNFTLDTISRRDIMALTEEAARISGIAYVMDAYRKEAEAVLDGK
;
A
#
# COMPACT_ATOMS: atom_id res chain seq x y z
N MET A 1 -1.44 19.82 26.09
CA MET A 1 -2.74 19.72 25.41
C MET A 1 -3.01 18.24 25.21
N ASN A 2 -3.83 17.65 26.09
CA ASN A 2 -4.16 16.24 26.04
C ASN A 2 -5.04 15.96 24.82
N LEU A 3 -4.42 15.56 23.71
CA LEU A 3 -5.14 14.97 22.59
C LEU A 3 -5.51 13.53 22.97
N ARG A 4 -6.54 13.39 23.81
CA ARG A 4 -7.28 12.14 23.84
C ARG A 4 -7.89 11.97 22.45
N CYS A 5 -7.57 10.85 21.77
CA CYS A 5 -8.43 10.41 20.68
C CYS A 5 -9.84 10.31 21.29
N PRO A 6 -10.84 11.08 20.81
CA PRO A 6 -12.17 11.01 21.34
C PRO A 6 -12.79 9.68 20.91
N GLY A 7 -12.71 8.68 21.74
CA GLY A 7 -13.24 7.37 21.48
C GLY A 7 -13.64 6.71 22.78
N GLY A 8 -14.89 6.91 23.19
CA GLY A 8 -15.51 6.03 24.15
C GLY A 8 -15.77 4.67 23.49
N ASN A 9 -15.54 3.58 24.23
CA ASN A 9 -15.97 2.24 23.85
C ASN A 9 -17.48 2.25 23.62
N ASP A 10 -17.88 2.15 22.37
CA ASP A 10 -19.27 1.92 22.02
C ASP A 10 -19.47 0.41 21.83
N ALA A 11 -19.91 -0.25 22.89
CA ALA A 11 -20.20 -1.69 22.90
C ALA A 11 -21.32 -2.11 21.92
N SER A 12 -22.00 -1.14 21.27
CA SER A 12 -23.08 -1.41 20.32
C SER A 12 -22.56 -1.76 18.91
N ARG A 13 -21.25 -1.59 18.63
CA ARG A 13 -20.66 -1.95 17.34
C ARG A 13 -20.09 -3.35 17.40
N THR A 14 -20.52 -4.19 16.49
CA THR A 14 -19.91 -5.47 16.17
C THR A 14 -18.40 -5.26 16.04
N PHE A 15 -17.60 -6.11 16.70
CA PHE A 15 -16.12 -6.14 16.59
C PHE A 15 -15.30 -5.20 17.51
N ASN A 16 -15.87 -4.65 18.60
CA ASN A 16 -15.14 -3.86 19.62
C ASN A 16 -14.29 -2.71 19.05
N ARG A 17 -14.75 -2.06 17.98
CA ARG A 17 -14.04 -0.93 17.36
C ARG A 17 -14.64 0.40 17.80
N SER A 18 -13.81 1.41 18.01
CA SER A 18 -14.26 2.74 18.41
C SER A 18 -14.96 3.47 17.25
N LYS A 19 -15.83 4.45 17.55
CA LYS A 19 -16.55 5.27 16.55
C LYS A 19 -15.65 6.02 15.57
N ASN A 20 -14.36 6.22 15.91
CA ASN A 20 -13.41 6.99 15.12
C ASN A 20 -12.54 6.12 14.21
N VAL A 21 -12.98 4.91 13.94
CA VAL A 21 -12.19 3.86 13.32
C VAL A 21 -12.98 3.27 12.20
N VAL A 22 -12.38 3.16 11.03
CA VAL A 22 -12.97 2.41 9.94
C VAL A 22 -12.90 0.94 10.25
N PRO A 23 -14.04 0.24 10.19
CA PRO A 23 -14.10 -1.18 10.43
C PRO A 23 -13.12 -2.02 9.63
N SER A 24 -12.77 -1.60 8.41
CA SER A 24 -11.88 -2.36 7.53
C SER A 24 -10.39 -2.17 7.78
N SER A 25 -9.93 -1.04 8.30
CA SER A 25 -8.50 -0.77 8.37
C SER A 25 -7.89 -0.70 9.77
N GLY A 26 -8.71 -0.53 10.82
CA GLY A 26 -8.18 -0.31 12.15
C GLY A 26 -7.27 0.94 12.33
N LEU A 27 -7.22 1.94 11.44
CA LEU A 27 -6.39 3.17 11.51
C LEU A 27 -7.20 4.42 11.88
N CYS A 28 -6.67 5.46 12.57
CA CYS A 28 -7.38 6.73 12.76
C CYS A 28 -7.30 7.62 11.51
N SER A 29 -8.31 8.44 11.27
CA SER A 29 -8.35 9.36 10.12
C SER A 29 -7.23 10.41 10.12
N ARG A 30 -6.47 10.54 11.21
CA ARG A 30 -5.45 11.56 11.44
C ARG A 30 -4.05 10.95 11.52
N CYS A 31 -3.50 10.52 10.38
CA CYS A 31 -2.11 10.10 10.29
C CYS A 31 -1.22 11.30 9.93
N LEU A 32 -0.63 11.93 10.94
CA LEU A 32 0.29 13.05 10.80
C LEU A 32 1.73 12.60 11.06
N GLU A 33 2.70 13.34 10.54
CA GLU A 33 4.12 13.09 10.85
C GLU A 33 4.41 13.16 12.36
N SER A 34 3.69 13.99 13.10
CA SER A 34 3.77 14.13 14.55
C SER A 34 2.87 13.13 15.31
N CYS A 35 2.55 11.98 14.72
CA CYS A 35 1.66 11.00 15.32
C CYS A 35 2.16 10.57 16.70
N ARG A 36 1.31 10.75 17.71
CA ARG A 36 1.47 10.28 19.10
C ARG A 36 0.29 9.36 19.49
N GLY A 37 -0.29 8.70 18.48
CA GLY A 37 -1.49 7.90 18.65
C GLY A 37 -1.26 6.55 19.30
N ASN A 38 -2.37 5.87 19.61
CA ASN A 38 -2.39 4.56 20.23
C ASN A 38 -2.96 3.46 19.33
N CYS A 39 -2.99 3.69 18.00
CA CYS A 39 -3.44 2.65 17.08
C CYS A 39 -2.42 1.51 16.98
N GLU A 40 -2.89 0.37 16.49
CA GLU A 40 -2.07 -0.83 16.36
C GLU A 40 -0.82 -0.62 15.49
N VAL A 41 -0.92 0.17 14.41
CA VAL A 41 0.22 0.48 13.55
C VAL A 41 1.28 1.30 14.31
N PHE A 42 0.86 2.29 15.10
CA PHE A 42 1.76 3.05 15.97
C PHE A 42 2.53 2.13 16.92
N LYS A 43 1.83 1.30 17.67
CA LYS A 43 2.42 0.35 18.62
C LYS A 43 3.33 -0.65 17.93
N SER A 44 2.91 -1.18 16.77
CA SER A 44 3.69 -2.14 15.99
C SER A 44 4.99 -1.57 15.43
N SER A 45 5.08 -0.23 15.29
CA SER A 45 6.28 0.43 14.75
C SER A 45 7.52 0.26 15.62
N PHE A 46 7.36 0.01 16.92
CA PHE A 46 8.48 -0.19 17.86
C PHE A 46 8.39 -1.53 18.61
N ARG A 47 7.18 -2.10 18.77
CA ARG A 47 7.02 -3.40 19.44
C ARG A 47 6.83 -4.58 18.48
N GLY A 48 6.58 -4.33 17.20
CA GLY A 48 6.53 -5.35 16.15
C GLY A 48 5.58 -6.50 16.48
N ARG A 49 6.08 -7.71 16.34
CA ARG A 49 5.34 -8.95 16.59
C ARG A 49 4.80 -9.12 18.02
N GLU A 50 5.33 -8.41 19.00
CA GLU A 50 4.80 -8.47 20.36
C GLU A 50 3.37 -7.92 20.47
N VAL A 51 2.97 -7.02 19.56
CA VAL A 51 1.62 -6.44 19.54
C VAL A 51 0.56 -7.42 19.05
N ILE A 52 0.96 -8.54 18.46
CA ILE A 52 0.04 -9.60 17.98
C ILE A 52 -0.65 -10.29 19.16
N TYR A 53 0.04 -10.41 20.28
CA TYR A 53 -0.48 -11.11 21.46
C TYR A 53 -1.33 -10.17 22.32
N PRO A 54 -2.37 -10.70 23.00
CA PRO A 54 -3.12 -9.93 23.98
C PRO A 54 -2.17 -9.37 25.05
N GLY A 55 -2.13 -8.06 25.18
CA GLY A 55 -1.22 -7.38 26.10
C GLY A 55 -1.65 -5.93 26.31
N PRO A 56 -0.81 -5.07 26.88
CA PRO A 56 -1.15 -3.69 27.21
C PRO A 56 -1.54 -2.82 25.99
N PHE A 57 -1.47 -3.38 24.79
CA PHE A 57 -1.76 -2.71 23.52
C PHE A 57 -3.07 -3.19 22.87
N GLY A 58 -3.93 -3.93 23.55
CA GLY A 58 -5.04 -4.72 23.04
C GLY A 58 -6.22 -3.98 22.42
N GLU A 59 -6.08 -2.78 21.87
CA GLU A 59 -7.16 -2.08 21.15
C GLU A 59 -6.73 -1.66 19.76
N ILE A 60 -7.50 -2.09 18.75
CA ILE A 60 -7.28 -1.75 17.33
C ILE A 60 -8.20 -0.60 16.96
N THR A 61 -7.63 0.46 16.40
CA THR A 61 -8.43 1.61 15.96
C THR A 61 -7.81 2.32 14.77
N ALA A 62 -8.50 2.47 13.63
CA ALA A 62 -8.28 3.53 12.62
C ALA A 62 -9.01 3.40 11.28
N GLY A 63 -9.30 4.49 10.57
CA GLY A 63 -9.69 4.45 9.17
C GLY A 63 -10.60 5.56 8.65
N ALA A 64 -11.33 5.47 7.50
CA ALA A 64 -12.28 6.46 7.00
C ALA A 64 -13.51 6.58 7.93
N ASP A 65 -14.16 7.74 7.95
CA ASP A 65 -15.30 7.97 8.85
C ASP A 65 -16.61 7.33 8.35
N LYS A 66 -16.61 6.78 7.13
CA LYS A 66 -17.78 6.16 6.53
C LYS A 66 -17.83 4.66 6.83
N ASP A 67 -18.90 4.22 7.44
CA ASP A 67 -19.23 2.80 7.57
C ASP A 67 -19.86 2.33 6.25
N TYR A 68 -19.31 1.26 5.69
CA TYR A 68 -19.93 0.56 4.56
C TYR A 68 -20.80 -0.58 5.05
N PRO A 69 -21.91 -0.90 4.35
CA PRO A 69 -22.83 -1.95 4.80
C PRO A 69 -22.17 -3.32 4.88
N VAL A 70 -21.18 -3.56 4.05
CA VAL A 70 -20.34 -4.78 4.06
C VAL A 70 -18.88 -4.42 3.82
N ASP A 71 -17.99 -5.00 4.60
CA ASP A 71 -16.55 -4.90 4.47
C ASP A 71 -15.84 -6.20 4.92
N TYR A 72 -14.51 -6.20 4.99
CA TYR A 72 -13.71 -7.37 5.38
C TYR A 72 -13.92 -7.82 6.82
N SER A 73 -14.54 -7.01 7.69
CA SER A 73 -14.92 -7.42 9.05
C SER A 73 -16.09 -8.41 9.06
N HIS A 74 -16.83 -8.50 7.95
CA HIS A 74 -17.92 -9.47 7.74
C HIS A 74 -17.42 -10.83 7.21
N LEU A 75 -16.09 -11.00 7.13
CA LEU A 75 -15.46 -12.27 6.83
C LEU A 75 -14.66 -12.75 8.04
N ASN A 76 -14.73 -14.06 8.33
CA ASN A 76 -13.82 -14.71 9.26
C ASN A 76 -12.92 -15.71 8.54
N ILE A 77 -11.79 -16.03 9.17
CA ILE A 77 -10.82 -17.01 8.67
C ILE A 77 -11.24 -18.38 9.19
N GLN A 78 -11.26 -19.38 8.30
CA GLN A 78 -11.58 -20.75 8.62
C GLN A 78 -10.38 -21.44 9.27
N GLY A 79 -10.56 -22.03 10.44
CA GLY A 79 -9.57 -22.88 11.09
C GLY A 79 -9.76 -24.34 10.71
N TYR A 80 -8.64 -25.08 10.64
CA TYR A 80 -8.65 -26.53 10.40
C TYR A 80 -7.78 -27.24 11.43
N ALA A 81 -8.19 -28.46 11.82
CA ALA A 81 -7.43 -29.31 12.73
C ALA A 81 -6.41 -30.19 11.98
N GLU A 82 -6.63 -30.42 10.67
CA GLU A 82 -5.88 -31.34 9.85
C GLU A 82 -5.31 -30.67 8.61
N GLY A 83 -4.29 -31.30 8.03
CA GLY A 83 -3.66 -30.87 6.79
C GLY A 83 -2.43 -29.97 6.99
N ALA A 84 -1.63 -29.89 5.94
CA ALA A 84 -0.43 -29.04 5.88
C ALA A 84 -0.16 -28.65 4.42
N LYS A 85 -1.09 -27.93 3.80
CA LYS A 85 -1.00 -27.50 2.40
C LYS A 85 0.28 -26.70 2.16
N GLY A 86 1.04 -27.06 1.13
CA GLY A 86 2.29 -26.40 0.78
C GLY A 86 3.56 -27.02 1.40
N LEU A 87 3.43 -27.97 2.32
CA LEU A 87 4.56 -28.76 2.80
C LEU A 87 4.73 -30.06 2.03
N PRO A 88 5.96 -30.61 1.93
CA PRO A 88 6.16 -31.98 1.47
C PRO A 88 5.36 -32.97 2.31
N GLY A 89 4.64 -33.88 1.67
CA GLY A 89 3.71 -34.78 2.34
C GLY A 89 2.28 -34.23 2.51
N GLY A 90 2.07 -32.95 2.38
CA GLY A 90 0.73 -32.34 2.40
C GLY A 90 -0.07 -32.69 3.65
N VAL A 91 -1.23 -33.38 3.46
CA VAL A 91 -2.10 -33.82 4.56
C VAL A 91 -1.42 -34.83 5.49
N GLU A 92 -0.47 -35.61 4.99
CA GLU A 92 0.29 -36.61 5.75
C GLU A 92 1.52 -36.03 6.47
N ALA A 93 1.78 -34.72 6.34
CA ALA A 93 2.88 -34.07 7.04
C ALA A 93 2.71 -34.22 8.56
N GLY A 94 3.71 -34.80 9.20
CA GLY A 94 3.67 -35.05 10.64
C GLY A 94 3.82 -33.78 11.48
N PRO A 95 3.51 -33.83 12.77
CA PRO A 95 3.58 -32.67 13.67
C PRO A 95 4.98 -32.05 13.77
N ASP A 96 6.03 -32.82 13.52
CA ASP A 96 7.42 -32.33 13.55
C ASP A 96 7.78 -31.46 12.33
N THR A 97 7.04 -31.57 11.24
CA THR A 97 7.23 -30.79 10.00
C THR A 97 6.21 -29.67 9.84
N ALA A 98 4.96 -29.88 10.29
CA ALA A 98 3.88 -28.90 10.23
C ALA A 98 3.95 -27.91 11.43
N THR A 99 5.08 -27.26 11.57
CA THR A 99 5.34 -26.33 12.69
C THR A 99 5.09 -24.88 12.29
N PHE A 100 4.80 -24.03 13.25
CA PHE A 100 4.60 -22.61 13.01
C PHE A 100 5.77 -21.94 12.23
N PRO A 101 7.05 -22.19 12.54
CA PRO A 101 8.17 -21.64 11.78
C PRO A 101 8.26 -22.11 10.33
N SER A 102 7.60 -23.23 9.98
CA SER A 102 7.61 -23.75 8.61
C SER A 102 6.73 -22.97 7.64
N VAL A 103 5.91 -22.03 8.14
CA VAL A 103 5.03 -21.21 7.31
C VAL A 103 5.83 -20.19 6.51
N ASN A 104 5.77 -20.28 5.19
CA ASN A 104 6.41 -19.33 4.28
C ASN A 104 5.43 -18.27 3.79
N THR A 105 5.76 -16.98 4.07
CA THR A 105 4.97 -15.81 3.68
C THR A 105 5.46 -15.14 2.40
N GLU A 106 6.45 -15.71 1.72
CA GLU A 106 6.97 -15.14 0.47
C GLU A 106 5.93 -15.18 -0.64
N THR A 107 5.91 -14.14 -1.45
CA THR A 107 5.10 -14.05 -2.66
C THR A 107 5.92 -13.58 -3.83
N SER A 108 5.34 -13.66 -5.02
CA SER A 108 5.94 -13.08 -6.21
C SER A 108 4.86 -12.58 -7.16
N TYR A 109 5.20 -11.56 -7.94
CA TYR A 109 4.36 -11.07 -9.02
C TYR A 109 5.16 -10.86 -10.31
N GLY A 110 4.47 -10.85 -11.42
CA GLY A 110 5.02 -10.61 -12.76
C GLY A 110 4.68 -11.70 -13.74
N TRP A 111 4.71 -11.33 -15.03
CA TRP A 111 4.34 -12.21 -16.13
C TRP A 111 5.40 -13.28 -16.40
N ASP A 112 6.57 -12.87 -16.88
CA ASP A 112 7.68 -13.79 -17.21
C ASP A 112 8.84 -13.68 -16.21
N LYS A 113 9.14 -12.44 -15.74
CA LYS A 113 10.21 -12.15 -14.80
C LYS A 113 9.63 -11.71 -13.48
N LYS A 114 9.57 -12.61 -12.53
CA LYS A 114 8.92 -12.37 -11.25
C LYS A 114 9.78 -11.55 -10.30
N VAL A 115 9.12 -10.65 -9.57
CA VAL A 115 9.65 -9.95 -8.40
C VAL A 115 9.23 -10.73 -7.17
N LYS A 116 10.19 -11.18 -6.37
CA LYS A 116 9.94 -11.86 -5.09
C LYS A 116 9.81 -10.83 -3.98
N MET A 117 8.88 -11.03 -3.06
CA MET A 117 8.75 -10.26 -1.82
C MET A 117 8.71 -11.19 -0.62
N ARG A 118 9.30 -10.78 0.50
CA ARG A 118 9.33 -11.59 1.74
C ARG A 118 7.96 -11.75 2.39
N ILE A 119 7.08 -10.80 2.14
CA ILE A 119 5.70 -10.80 2.61
C ILE A 119 4.80 -10.18 1.52
N PRO A 120 3.52 -10.54 1.44
CA PRO A 120 2.63 -10.09 0.37
C PRO A 120 2.07 -8.68 0.59
N ILE A 121 2.93 -7.74 0.98
CA ILE A 121 2.58 -6.32 1.11
C ILE A 121 3.60 -5.44 0.39
N PHE A 122 3.18 -4.29 -0.09
CA PHE A 122 4.07 -3.27 -0.64
C PHE A 122 3.51 -1.87 -0.43
N THR A 123 4.36 -0.85 -0.65
CA THR A 123 3.91 0.53 -0.43
C THR A 123 3.02 1.00 -1.56
N GLY A 124 1.95 1.73 -1.23
CA GLY A 124 1.27 2.58 -2.20
C GLY A 124 2.21 3.68 -2.70
N ALA A 125 1.91 4.22 -3.89
CA ALA A 125 2.74 5.24 -4.50
C ALA A 125 2.91 6.48 -3.60
N LEU A 126 4.15 6.76 -3.21
CA LEU A 126 4.54 7.93 -2.44
C LEU A 126 5.17 8.96 -3.39
N GLY A 127 4.36 9.94 -3.78
CA GLY A 127 4.73 10.89 -4.84
C GLY A 127 5.40 12.16 -4.35
N SER A 128 4.97 13.25 -4.91
CA SER A 128 5.58 14.58 -4.82
C SER A 128 5.22 15.40 -3.58
N THR A 129 4.53 14.82 -2.60
CA THR A 129 4.20 15.55 -1.37
C THR A 129 5.45 15.85 -0.54
N GLU A 130 5.45 16.98 0.15
CA GLU A 130 6.56 17.38 1.01
C GLU A 130 6.80 16.35 2.14
N ILE A 131 5.75 15.75 2.66
CA ILE A 131 5.84 14.67 3.66
C ILE A 131 6.60 13.47 3.09
N ALA A 132 6.28 13.04 1.86
CA ALA A 132 7.01 11.95 1.21
C ALA A 132 8.48 12.33 0.96
N ARG A 133 8.74 13.55 0.51
CA ARG A 133 10.10 14.04 0.22
C ARG A 133 10.99 14.07 1.47
N LYS A 134 10.47 14.63 2.58
CA LYS A 134 11.21 14.77 3.85
C LYS A 134 11.49 13.44 4.54
N ASN A 135 10.63 12.46 4.37
CA ASN A 135 10.73 11.18 5.07
C ASN A 135 11.15 10.03 4.15
N TRP A 136 11.56 10.33 2.92
CA TRP A 136 11.83 9.32 1.91
C TRP A 136 12.90 8.32 2.33
N GLU A 137 13.94 8.78 3.02
CA GLU A 137 15.01 7.92 3.52
C GLU A 137 14.47 6.79 4.40
N HIS A 138 13.59 7.12 5.35
CA HIS A 138 12.96 6.14 6.22
C HIS A 138 12.14 5.11 5.44
N PHE A 139 11.39 5.58 4.42
CA PHE A 139 10.56 4.71 3.60
C PHE A 139 11.39 3.82 2.68
N ALA A 140 12.39 4.39 2.02
CA ALA A 140 13.21 3.66 1.05
C ALA A 140 14.06 2.59 1.73
N VAL A 141 14.78 2.96 2.79
CA VAL A 141 15.60 2.01 3.54
C VAL A 141 14.71 0.98 4.22
N GLY A 142 13.61 1.40 4.87
CA GLY A 142 12.68 0.49 5.55
C GLY A 142 12.06 -0.54 4.62
N ALA A 143 11.61 -0.14 3.44
CA ALA A 143 11.06 -1.06 2.44
C ALA A 143 12.13 -2.04 1.92
N ALA A 144 13.33 -1.54 1.62
CA ALA A 144 14.44 -2.36 1.12
C ALA A 144 14.87 -3.44 2.10
N ILE A 145 15.14 -3.09 3.37
CA ILE A 145 15.55 -4.06 4.40
C ILE A 145 14.42 -5.04 4.77
N SER A 146 13.17 -4.62 4.60
CA SER A 146 11.99 -5.48 4.79
C SER A 146 11.75 -6.43 3.62
N GLY A 147 12.40 -6.22 2.48
CA GLY A 147 12.22 -7.03 1.27
C GLY A 147 10.85 -6.85 0.62
N VAL A 148 10.31 -5.64 0.63
CA VAL A 148 9.04 -5.27 0.00
C VAL A 148 9.24 -4.23 -1.10
N THR A 149 8.35 -4.23 -2.09
CA THR A 149 8.38 -3.26 -3.19
C THR A 149 8.01 -1.86 -2.71
N LEU A 150 8.72 -0.85 -3.19
CA LEU A 150 8.44 0.57 -2.96
C LEU A 150 8.05 1.26 -4.25
N VAL A 151 6.91 1.94 -4.26
CA VAL A 151 6.45 2.72 -5.42
C VAL A 151 6.78 4.20 -5.20
N CYS A 152 7.73 4.73 -5.98
CA CYS A 152 7.95 6.17 -6.09
C CYS A 152 6.84 6.78 -6.96
N GLY A 153 5.96 7.55 -6.35
CA GLY A 153 4.76 8.07 -7.00
C GLY A 153 5.03 9.20 -8.01
N GLU A 154 3.96 9.66 -8.60
CA GLU A 154 3.97 10.62 -9.70
C GLU A 154 4.42 12.04 -9.32
N ASN A 155 4.73 12.83 -10.34
CA ASN A 155 5.12 14.26 -10.29
C ASN A 155 6.43 14.56 -9.54
N VAL A 156 7.22 13.58 -9.16
CA VAL A 156 8.46 13.83 -8.41
C VAL A 156 9.45 14.67 -9.24
N CYS A 157 9.69 14.28 -10.49
CA CYS A 157 10.55 15.07 -11.37
C CYS A 157 9.97 16.46 -11.64
N GLY A 158 8.69 16.54 -11.98
CA GLY A 158 8.04 17.79 -12.39
C GLY A 158 8.05 18.89 -11.35
N ILE A 159 8.06 18.54 -10.07
CA ILE A 159 8.11 19.50 -8.96
C ILE A 159 9.48 19.61 -8.29
N ASP A 160 10.49 18.87 -8.74
CA ASP A 160 11.85 19.03 -8.22
C ASP A 160 12.34 20.47 -8.49
N PRO A 161 12.74 21.24 -7.45
CA PRO A 161 13.29 22.59 -7.67
C PRO A 161 14.53 22.62 -8.55
N LYS A 162 15.29 21.51 -8.58
CA LYS A 162 16.53 21.36 -9.35
C LYS A 162 16.32 20.60 -10.66
N LEU A 163 15.07 20.48 -11.13
CA LEU A 163 14.77 19.85 -12.41
C LEU A 163 15.41 20.60 -13.58
N GLU A 164 16.11 19.87 -14.43
CA GLU A 164 16.61 20.36 -15.71
C GLU A 164 15.87 19.67 -16.86
N LEU A 165 15.54 20.45 -17.88
CA LEU A 165 14.85 19.98 -19.08
C LEU A 165 15.67 20.35 -20.32
N ASP A 166 15.61 19.50 -21.34
CA ASP A 166 16.14 19.82 -22.67
C ASP A 166 15.24 20.82 -23.43
N SER A 167 15.65 21.18 -24.63
CA SER A 167 14.91 22.10 -25.51
C SER A 167 13.53 21.59 -25.92
N LYS A 168 13.27 20.27 -25.79
CA LYS A 168 11.98 19.63 -26.06
C LYS A 168 11.12 19.45 -24.79
N GLY A 169 11.57 19.99 -23.66
CA GLY A 169 10.90 19.88 -22.37
C GLY A 169 10.94 18.49 -21.74
N LYS A 170 11.97 17.67 -22.06
CA LYS A 170 12.20 16.37 -21.47
C LYS A 170 13.22 16.43 -20.35
N VAL A 171 13.04 15.59 -19.32
CA VAL A 171 13.94 15.53 -18.16
C VAL A 171 15.34 15.13 -18.56
N THR A 172 16.32 15.93 -18.17
CA THR A 172 17.77 15.65 -18.29
C THR A 172 18.43 15.46 -16.93
N SER A 173 17.91 16.10 -15.87
CA SER A 173 18.37 15.97 -14.49
C SER A 173 17.21 16.15 -13.52
N ALA A 174 17.05 15.24 -12.57
CA ALA A 174 16.03 15.29 -11.50
C ALA A 174 16.61 14.74 -10.19
N PRO A 175 17.39 15.54 -9.45
CA PRO A 175 18.12 15.09 -8.26
C PRO A 175 17.27 14.46 -7.15
N ASP A 176 16.03 14.90 -6.94
CA ASP A 176 15.15 14.24 -5.97
C ASP A 176 14.72 12.84 -6.40
N MET A 177 14.47 12.63 -7.70
CA MET A 177 14.19 11.28 -8.24
C MET A 177 15.40 10.37 -8.07
N ASP A 178 16.59 10.86 -8.41
CA ASP A 178 17.84 10.11 -8.28
C ASP A 178 18.08 9.68 -6.84
N ARG A 179 18.03 10.62 -5.91
CA ARG A 179 18.16 10.36 -4.48
C ARG A 179 17.16 9.30 -4.00
N ARG A 180 15.91 9.37 -4.47
CA ARG A 180 14.86 8.42 -4.07
C ARG A 180 15.17 7.00 -4.52
N ILE A 181 15.63 6.82 -5.73
CA ILE A 181 15.95 5.51 -6.28
C ILE A 181 17.21 4.94 -5.61
N ASP A 182 18.26 5.75 -5.48
CA ASP A 182 19.55 5.31 -4.95
C ASP A 182 19.45 4.90 -3.47
N MET A 183 18.63 5.59 -2.68
CA MET A 183 18.39 5.22 -1.27
C MET A 183 17.81 3.82 -1.11
N TYR A 184 16.86 3.42 -1.93
CA TYR A 184 16.32 2.07 -1.91
C TYR A 184 17.37 1.05 -2.36
N LYS A 185 18.03 1.32 -3.50
CA LYS A 185 19.01 0.40 -4.09
C LYS A 185 20.18 0.09 -3.18
N ARG A 186 20.59 1.05 -2.35
CA ARG A 186 21.70 0.89 -1.40
C ARG A 186 21.48 -0.26 -0.41
N PHE A 187 20.23 -0.54 -0.03
CA PHE A 187 19.86 -1.56 0.96
C PHE A 187 19.05 -2.72 0.37
N HIS A 188 18.93 -2.78 -0.97
CA HIS A 188 18.18 -3.83 -1.64
C HIS A 188 18.91 -5.17 -1.59
N GLU A 189 18.22 -6.23 -1.14
CA GLU A 189 18.77 -7.57 -0.91
C GLU A 189 18.13 -8.65 -1.79
N GLY A 190 17.68 -8.30 -2.97
CA GLY A 190 17.08 -9.25 -3.92
C GLY A 190 15.60 -9.55 -3.71
N TYR A 191 14.98 -8.94 -2.71
CA TYR A 191 13.53 -9.00 -2.47
C TYR A 191 12.90 -7.62 -2.62
N GLY A 192 11.72 -7.56 -3.24
CA GLY A 192 11.08 -6.31 -3.61
C GLY A 192 11.83 -5.59 -4.73
N GLU A 193 11.36 -4.44 -5.10
CA GLU A 193 12.02 -3.53 -6.04
C GLU A 193 11.59 -2.10 -5.77
N ILE A 194 12.33 -1.13 -6.28
CA ILE A 194 11.83 0.24 -6.43
C ILE A 194 11.35 0.43 -7.85
N LEU A 195 10.15 0.95 -7.98
CA LEU A 195 9.59 1.33 -9.28
C LEU A 195 9.06 2.76 -9.24
N VAL A 196 8.96 3.39 -10.41
CA VAL A 196 8.44 4.74 -10.57
C VAL A 196 7.06 4.67 -11.19
N GLN A 197 6.10 5.37 -10.57
CA GLN A 197 4.75 5.52 -11.09
C GLN A 197 4.64 6.81 -11.89
N MET A 198 4.02 6.75 -13.06
CA MET A 198 3.82 7.89 -13.96
C MET A 198 2.35 8.23 -14.15
N ASN A 199 2.06 9.51 -14.13
CA ASN A 199 0.82 10.06 -14.65
C ASN A 199 1.04 10.77 -16.00
N VAL A 200 0.02 11.50 -16.50
CA VAL A 200 0.07 12.25 -17.75
C VAL A 200 1.23 13.26 -17.79
N GLU A 201 1.52 13.94 -16.67
CA GLU A 201 2.60 14.93 -16.61
C GLU A 201 3.98 14.27 -16.68
N ASP A 202 4.17 13.14 -16.02
CA ASP A 202 5.43 12.39 -16.06
C ASP A 202 5.70 11.81 -17.45
N THR A 203 4.66 11.31 -18.13
CA THR A 203 4.75 10.85 -19.53
C THR A 203 5.15 12.03 -20.45
N ARG A 204 4.53 13.19 -20.26
CA ARG A 204 4.86 14.41 -21.02
C ARG A 204 6.32 14.83 -20.81
N LEU A 205 6.82 14.72 -19.60
CA LEU A 205 8.21 15.09 -19.26
C LEU A 205 9.25 14.03 -19.68
N GLY A 206 8.84 12.83 -20.10
CA GLY A 206 9.76 11.75 -20.47
C GLY A 206 10.45 11.10 -19.26
N VAL A 207 9.74 10.97 -18.15
CA VAL A 207 10.29 10.38 -16.92
C VAL A 207 10.70 8.93 -17.13
N ALA A 208 9.97 8.15 -17.94
CA ALA A 208 10.32 6.77 -18.25
C ALA A 208 11.71 6.66 -18.90
N GLU A 209 11.97 7.48 -19.92
CA GLU A 209 13.26 7.51 -20.61
C GLU A 209 14.40 7.92 -19.67
N TYR A 210 14.12 8.87 -18.79
CA TYR A 210 15.11 9.32 -17.80
C TYR A 210 15.49 8.21 -16.82
N VAL A 211 14.53 7.59 -16.17
CA VAL A 211 14.80 6.60 -15.11
C VAL A 211 15.40 5.30 -15.66
N ILE A 212 14.98 4.87 -16.84
CA ILE A 212 15.58 3.66 -17.44
C ILE A 212 17.02 3.92 -17.91
N LYS A 213 17.27 5.08 -18.51
CA LYS A 213 18.61 5.45 -18.98
C LYS A 213 19.61 5.59 -17.83
N LYS A 214 19.20 6.31 -16.77
CA LYS A 214 20.08 6.65 -15.65
C LYS A 214 20.17 5.54 -14.60
N HIS A 215 19.04 5.02 -14.19
CA HIS A 215 18.95 4.08 -13.06
C HIS A 215 18.78 2.62 -13.45
N LYS A 216 18.57 2.32 -14.75
CA LYS A 216 18.36 0.95 -15.24
C LYS A 216 17.24 0.24 -14.48
N LEU A 217 16.13 0.95 -14.23
CA LEU A 217 14.97 0.33 -13.61
C LEU A 217 14.34 -0.70 -14.54
N ASP A 218 14.01 -1.86 -13.99
CA ASP A 218 13.36 -2.93 -14.74
C ASP A 218 11.85 -2.74 -14.87
N THR A 219 11.25 -1.99 -13.94
CA THR A 219 9.80 -1.84 -13.79
C THR A 219 9.37 -0.38 -13.82
N ILE A 220 8.26 -0.12 -14.50
CA ILE A 220 7.55 1.17 -14.49
C ILE A 220 6.06 0.93 -14.21
N GLU A 221 5.40 1.84 -13.49
CA GLU A 221 3.98 1.78 -13.24
C GLU A 221 3.22 2.91 -13.96
N LEU A 222 2.16 2.54 -14.66
CA LEU A 222 1.19 3.51 -15.19
C LEU A 222 0.09 3.75 -14.18
N LYS A 223 -0.33 5.00 -14.02
CA LYS A 223 -1.41 5.38 -13.13
C LYS A 223 -2.63 5.85 -13.90
N TRP A 224 -3.72 5.10 -13.79
CA TRP A 224 -5.04 5.55 -14.23
C TRP A 224 -5.80 6.28 -13.12
N GLY A 225 -5.62 5.88 -11.86
CA GLY A 225 -6.28 6.49 -10.72
C GLY A 225 -5.87 5.92 -9.37
N GLN A 226 -6.65 6.27 -8.36
CA GLN A 226 -6.55 5.75 -6.99
C GLN A 226 -7.92 5.82 -6.30
N GLY A 227 -8.10 5.16 -5.13
CA GLY A 227 -9.38 4.97 -4.48
C GLY A 227 -10.20 6.25 -4.26
N ALA A 228 -9.64 7.24 -3.60
CA ALA A 228 -10.34 8.46 -3.23
C ALA A 228 -10.04 9.66 -4.14
N LYS A 229 -9.47 9.46 -5.32
CA LYS A 229 -9.06 10.56 -6.18
C LYS A 229 -8.82 10.15 -7.61
N CYS A 230 -9.63 10.72 -8.49
CA CYS A 230 -9.52 10.54 -9.94
C CYS A 230 -9.17 11.85 -10.66
N ILE A 231 -8.93 12.92 -9.95
CA ILE A 231 -8.55 14.23 -10.50
C ILE A 231 -7.04 14.39 -10.58
N GLY A 232 -6.57 15.26 -11.47
CA GLY A 232 -5.15 15.43 -11.81
C GLY A 232 -4.22 15.98 -10.73
N GLY A 233 -4.61 15.99 -9.49
CA GLY A 233 -3.78 16.47 -8.37
C GLY A 233 -3.67 17.98 -8.29
N GLU A 234 -4.08 18.52 -7.16
CA GLU A 234 -3.99 19.92 -6.81
C GLU A 234 -2.90 20.14 -5.76
N ILE A 235 -2.04 21.11 -5.96
CA ILE A 235 -1.03 21.52 -4.98
C ILE A 235 -1.09 23.04 -4.81
N LYS A 236 -1.16 23.48 -3.56
CA LYS A 236 -1.08 24.89 -3.22
C LYS A 236 0.36 25.38 -3.32
N VAL A 237 0.56 26.55 -3.91
CA VAL A 237 1.85 27.18 -4.16
C VAL A 237 1.83 28.61 -3.60
N ASN A 238 2.54 28.85 -2.53
CA ASN A 238 2.58 30.13 -1.81
C ASN A 238 3.72 31.07 -2.26
N SER A 239 4.29 30.82 -3.42
CA SER A 239 5.36 31.64 -4.02
C SER A 239 5.03 31.96 -5.48
N LEU A 240 5.09 33.25 -5.83
CA LEU A 240 4.85 33.71 -7.20
C LEU A 240 5.90 33.17 -8.17
N ASP A 241 7.18 33.17 -7.77
CA ASP A 241 8.25 32.68 -8.63
C ASP A 241 8.12 31.20 -8.89
N ARG A 242 7.77 30.43 -7.84
CA ARG A 242 7.50 28.99 -7.98
C ARG A 242 6.29 28.72 -8.86
N ALA A 243 5.23 29.52 -8.75
CA ALA A 243 4.05 29.40 -9.60
C ALA A 243 4.39 29.65 -11.08
N LYS A 244 5.17 30.70 -11.36
CA LYS A 244 5.69 30.99 -12.71
C LYS A 244 6.56 29.87 -13.26
N GLU A 245 7.45 29.33 -12.43
CA GLU A 245 8.33 28.23 -12.81
C GLU A 245 7.51 26.97 -13.19
N LEU A 246 6.54 26.58 -12.36
CA LEU A 246 5.69 25.42 -12.64
C LEU A 246 4.86 25.63 -13.92
N LYS A 247 4.36 26.84 -14.15
CA LYS A 247 3.69 27.16 -15.42
C LYS A 247 4.65 27.04 -16.60
N LYS A 248 5.89 27.54 -16.48
CA LYS A 248 6.92 27.39 -17.53
C LYS A 248 7.23 25.92 -17.82
N ARG A 249 7.16 25.04 -16.82
CA ARG A 249 7.28 23.58 -16.97
C ARG A 249 6.05 22.93 -17.61
N GLY A 250 5.01 23.71 -17.92
CA GLY A 250 3.81 23.29 -18.64
C GLY A 250 2.69 22.78 -17.74
N TYR A 251 2.76 22.95 -16.41
CA TYR A 251 1.62 22.70 -15.52
C TYR A 251 0.53 23.78 -15.68
N ILE A 252 -0.68 23.42 -15.33
CA ILE A 252 -1.80 24.35 -15.23
C ILE A 252 -1.69 25.04 -13.86
N VAL A 253 -1.58 26.36 -13.84
CA VAL A 253 -1.47 27.14 -12.60
C VAL A 253 -2.56 28.21 -12.57
N THR A 254 -3.37 28.22 -11.53
CA THR A 254 -4.52 29.11 -11.36
C THR A 254 -4.44 29.88 -10.04
N PRO A 255 -4.72 31.20 -10.00
CA PRO A 255 -4.84 32.07 -11.17
C PRO A 255 -3.53 32.13 -11.97
N ASP A 256 -3.58 32.61 -13.22
CA ASP A 256 -2.38 32.65 -14.07
C ASP A 256 -1.29 33.57 -13.47
N PRO A 257 -0.14 33.01 -13.02
CA PRO A 257 0.88 33.80 -12.31
C PRO A 257 1.66 34.75 -13.24
N CYS A 258 1.45 34.69 -14.56
CA CYS A 258 2.12 35.55 -15.52
C CYS A 258 1.33 36.82 -15.84
N THR A 259 0.07 36.92 -15.47
CA THR A 259 -0.73 38.15 -15.69
C THR A 259 -0.39 39.23 -14.67
N GLN A 260 -0.45 40.50 -15.09
CA GLN A 260 -0.23 41.63 -14.21
C GLN A 260 -1.25 41.66 -13.06
N THR A 261 -2.52 41.33 -13.35
CA THR A 261 -3.61 41.31 -12.37
C THR A 261 -3.32 40.28 -11.25
N SER A 262 -2.94 39.05 -11.60
CA SER A 262 -2.63 38.03 -10.58
C SER A 262 -1.40 38.37 -9.77
N GLN A 263 -0.38 38.96 -10.39
CA GLN A 263 0.82 39.42 -9.68
C GLN A 263 0.52 40.59 -8.72
N ALA A 264 -0.30 41.54 -9.12
CA ALA A 264 -0.75 42.62 -8.27
C ALA A 264 -1.60 42.10 -7.10
N ALA A 265 -2.54 41.22 -7.35
CA ALA A 265 -3.37 40.58 -6.34
C ALA A 265 -2.53 39.78 -5.32
N PHE A 266 -1.50 39.05 -5.78
CA PHE A 266 -0.59 38.35 -4.87
C PHE A 266 0.27 39.32 -4.03
N LYS A 267 0.82 40.33 -4.64
CA LYS A 267 1.61 41.38 -3.93
C LYS A 267 0.80 42.14 -2.89
N SER A 268 -0.46 42.43 -3.16
CA SER A 268 -1.37 43.08 -2.22
C SER A 268 -1.94 42.16 -1.13
N GLY A 269 -1.71 40.84 -1.23
CA GLY A 269 -2.29 39.86 -0.32
C GLY A 269 -3.76 39.52 -0.60
N ALA A 270 -4.34 40.04 -1.68
CA ALA A 270 -5.71 39.69 -2.12
C ALA A 270 -5.83 38.19 -2.49
N ILE A 271 -4.76 37.58 -3.02
CA ILE A 271 -4.59 36.16 -3.10
C ILE A 271 -3.33 35.75 -2.33
N LYS A 272 -3.38 34.65 -1.61
CA LYS A 272 -2.28 34.18 -0.76
C LYS A 272 -1.50 33.03 -1.39
N GLU A 273 -2.09 32.34 -2.37
CA GLU A 273 -1.53 31.14 -2.99
C GLU A 273 -2.06 30.96 -4.40
N PHE A 274 -1.32 30.20 -5.17
CA PHE A 274 -1.71 29.66 -6.48
C PHE A 274 -2.05 28.18 -6.34
N GLU A 275 -2.80 27.66 -7.28
CA GLU A 275 -3.11 26.24 -7.38
C GLU A 275 -2.43 25.63 -8.62
N ARG A 276 -1.60 24.62 -8.42
CA ARG A 276 -1.06 23.84 -9.52
C ARG A 276 -1.91 22.59 -9.74
N HIS A 277 -2.42 22.41 -10.94
CA HIS A 277 -3.19 21.27 -11.36
C HIS A 277 -2.41 20.43 -12.37
N SER A 278 -2.52 19.10 -12.25
CA SER A 278 -2.12 18.16 -13.30
C SER A 278 -3.31 17.90 -14.22
N ARG A 279 -3.03 17.51 -15.46
CA ARG A 279 -4.06 17.07 -16.40
C ARG A 279 -4.71 15.80 -15.90
N LEU A 280 -5.98 15.61 -16.25
CA LEU A 280 -6.68 14.35 -16.06
C LEU A 280 -6.10 13.30 -17.02
N GLY A 281 -6.03 12.06 -16.56
CA GLY A 281 -5.73 10.93 -17.43
C GLY A 281 -6.92 10.66 -18.37
N PHE A 282 -6.60 10.34 -19.61
CA PHE A 282 -7.55 9.84 -20.58
C PHE A 282 -7.10 8.45 -21.03
N VAL A 283 -8.00 7.47 -20.92
CA VAL A 283 -7.70 6.07 -21.23
C VAL A 283 -8.48 5.66 -22.47
N SER A 284 -7.76 5.25 -23.52
CA SER A 284 -8.31 4.54 -24.66
C SER A 284 -7.55 3.24 -24.87
N TYR A 285 -8.18 2.26 -25.52
CA TYR A 285 -7.54 0.97 -25.78
C TYR A 285 -6.25 1.15 -26.62
N ASP A 286 -6.36 1.80 -27.77
CA ASP A 286 -5.23 1.97 -28.68
C ASP A 286 -4.10 2.79 -28.04
N GLY A 287 -4.44 3.89 -27.38
CA GLY A 287 -3.46 4.72 -26.67
C GLY A 287 -2.74 3.98 -25.57
N PHE A 288 -3.44 3.11 -24.82
CA PHE A 288 -2.83 2.27 -23.81
C PHE A 288 -1.90 1.22 -24.42
N MET A 289 -2.35 0.50 -25.45
CA MET A 289 -1.52 -0.52 -26.12
C MET A 289 -0.26 0.08 -26.77
N ASP A 290 -0.37 1.26 -27.33
CA ASP A 290 0.78 1.96 -27.93
C ASP A 290 1.76 2.44 -26.87
N GLU A 291 1.28 2.92 -25.72
CA GLU A 291 2.14 3.27 -24.60
C GLU A 291 2.88 2.06 -24.04
N ILE A 292 2.21 0.92 -23.89
CA ILE A 292 2.87 -0.33 -23.47
C ILE A 292 3.96 -0.76 -24.46
N LYS A 293 3.66 -0.73 -25.77
CA LYS A 293 4.66 -1.03 -26.81
C LYS A 293 5.86 -0.08 -26.71
N ARG A 294 5.61 1.22 -26.52
CA ARG A 294 6.66 2.24 -26.34
C ARG A 294 7.54 1.93 -25.12
N LEU A 295 6.93 1.66 -23.96
CA LEU A 295 7.67 1.37 -22.74
C LEU A 295 8.53 0.10 -22.85
N ARG A 296 8.00 -0.95 -23.47
CA ARG A 296 8.80 -2.16 -23.77
C ARG A 296 9.94 -1.89 -24.74
N LYS A 297 9.72 -1.09 -25.78
CA LYS A 297 10.74 -0.71 -26.76
C LYS A 297 11.90 0.07 -26.13
N ILE A 298 11.64 0.93 -25.14
CA ILE A 298 12.71 1.65 -24.43
C ILE A 298 13.43 0.79 -23.38
N GLY A 299 12.94 -0.44 -23.12
CA GLY A 299 13.67 -1.47 -22.39
C GLY A 299 13.10 -1.91 -21.05
N PHE A 300 11.91 -1.46 -20.63
CA PHE A 300 11.29 -1.97 -19.41
C PHE A 300 10.93 -3.46 -19.55
N LYS A 301 11.39 -4.25 -18.58
CA LYS A 301 11.14 -5.70 -18.54
C LYS A 301 9.77 -6.02 -17.97
N ARG A 302 9.29 -5.16 -17.07
CA ARG A 302 7.98 -5.26 -16.41
C ARG A 302 7.26 -3.93 -16.48
N ILE A 303 5.94 -4.01 -16.65
CA ILE A 303 5.04 -2.85 -16.62
C ILE A 303 3.89 -3.19 -15.69
N THR A 304 3.68 -2.35 -14.69
CA THR A 304 2.54 -2.45 -13.78
C THR A 304 1.52 -1.36 -14.06
N LEU A 305 0.30 -1.57 -13.62
CA LEU A 305 -0.80 -0.61 -13.78
C LEU A 305 -1.50 -0.43 -12.44
N LYS A 306 -1.77 0.82 -12.05
CA LYS A 306 -2.65 1.13 -10.94
C LYS A 306 -3.92 1.81 -11.42
N THR A 307 -5.08 1.22 -11.10
CA THR A 307 -6.40 1.80 -11.33
C THR A 307 -7.07 2.25 -10.02
N GLY A 308 -8.18 2.98 -10.11
CA GLY A 308 -8.92 3.51 -8.97
C GLY A 308 -10.26 2.83 -8.76
N ALA A 309 -11.07 3.40 -7.87
CA ALA A 309 -12.39 2.93 -7.49
C ALA A 309 -13.47 3.38 -8.52
N TYR A 310 -13.21 3.14 -9.77
CA TYR A 310 -14.07 3.51 -10.88
C TYR A 310 -15.30 2.60 -11.00
N SER A 311 -16.10 2.80 -12.04
CA SER A 311 -17.26 1.95 -12.33
C SER A 311 -16.85 0.53 -12.74
N MET A 312 -17.84 -0.36 -12.79
CA MET A 312 -17.62 -1.75 -13.25
C MET A 312 -17.04 -1.81 -14.67
N VAL A 313 -17.36 -0.85 -15.53
CA VAL A 313 -16.89 -0.83 -16.92
C VAL A 313 -15.39 -0.57 -16.96
N GLU A 314 -14.92 0.47 -16.24
CA GLU A 314 -13.50 0.80 -16.16
C GLU A 314 -12.68 -0.29 -15.44
N LEU A 315 -13.27 -0.95 -14.43
CA LEU A 315 -12.65 -2.11 -13.79
C LEU A 315 -12.48 -3.26 -14.81
N ALA A 316 -13.52 -3.57 -15.57
CA ALA A 316 -13.46 -4.60 -16.60
C ALA A 316 -12.44 -4.25 -17.70
N GLN A 317 -12.37 -2.97 -18.11
CA GLN A 317 -11.35 -2.48 -19.04
C GLN A 317 -9.95 -2.65 -18.48
N ALA A 318 -9.71 -2.25 -17.22
CA ALA A 318 -8.40 -2.38 -16.57
C ALA A 318 -7.94 -3.84 -16.55
N ILE A 319 -8.81 -4.78 -16.17
CA ILE A 319 -8.50 -6.22 -16.12
C ILE A 319 -8.24 -6.77 -17.53
N ARG A 320 -9.11 -6.48 -18.49
CA ARG A 320 -8.98 -6.95 -19.86
C ARG A 320 -7.73 -6.39 -20.54
N PHE A 321 -7.52 -5.08 -20.49
CA PHE A 321 -6.38 -4.43 -21.12
C PHE A 321 -5.06 -4.92 -20.50
N SER A 322 -5.03 -5.13 -19.17
CA SER A 322 -3.89 -5.71 -18.48
C SER A 322 -3.58 -7.14 -18.94
N SER A 323 -4.60 -7.95 -19.19
CA SER A 323 -4.45 -9.31 -19.74
C SER A 323 -3.84 -9.26 -21.15
N GLU A 324 -4.42 -8.47 -22.05
CA GLU A 324 -3.99 -8.37 -23.45
C GLU A 324 -2.60 -7.71 -23.59
N ALA A 325 -2.31 -6.69 -22.79
CA ALA A 325 -1.03 -5.98 -22.78
C ALA A 325 0.08 -6.69 -22.00
N LYS A 326 -0.21 -7.82 -21.37
CA LYS A 326 0.71 -8.55 -20.49
C LYS A 326 1.25 -7.67 -19.35
N ILE A 327 0.37 -6.98 -18.65
CA ILE A 327 0.73 -6.23 -17.44
C ILE A 327 1.16 -7.20 -16.34
N ASP A 328 2.26 -6.89 -15.68
CA ASP A 328 2.89 -7.76 -14.69
C ASP A 328 2.16 -7.74 -13.35
N LEU A 329 1.62 -6.60 -12.94
CA LEU A 329 0.79 -6.44 -11.74
C LEU A 329 -0.26 -5.36 -11.99
N LEU A 330 -1.53 -5.68 -11.76
CA LEU A 330 -2.62 -4.72 -11.74
C LEU A 330 -3.00 -4.40 -10.29
N THR A 331 -2.71 -3.19 -9.85
CA THR A 331 -3.15 -2.69 -8.54
C THR A 331 -4.52 -2.04 -8.65
N ILE A 332 -5.52 -2.56 -7.93
CA ILE A 332 -6.88 -2.07 -7.86
C ILE A 332 -7.08 -1.36 -6.52
N ASP A 333 -7.28 -0.04 -6.55
CA ASP A 333 -7.35 0.81 -5.36
C ASP A 333 -8.79 1.26 -5.12
N GLY A 334 -9.47 0.63 -4.16
CA GLY A 334 -10.87 0.90 -3.83
C GLY A 334 -11.06 2.06 -2.85
N ALA A 335 -12.30 2.53 -2.70
CA ALA A 335 -12.65 3.45 -1.63
C ALA A 335 -12.62 2.68 -0.26
N PRO A 336 -12.04 3.24 0.81
CA PRO A 336 -11.61 4.60 1.07
C PRO A 336 -10.12 4.89 0.79
N GLY A 337 -9.47 4.14 -0.07
CA GLY A 337 -8.06 4.39 -0.43
C GLY A 337 -7.86 5.84 -0.89
N GLY A 338 -6.84 6.53 -0.37
CA GLY A 338 -6.60 7.92 -0.70
C GLY A 338 -5.30 8.45 -0.13
N THR A 339 -5.09 9.76 -0.28
CA THR A 339 -3.92 10.47 0.22
C THR A 339 -4.33 11.72 0.99
N GLY A 340 -3.40 12.30 1.77
CA GLY A 340 -3.61 13.60 2.42
C GLY A 340 -3.90 14.76 1.46
N MET A 341 -3.76 14.56 0.14
CA MET A 341 -4.12 15.51 -0.91
C MET A 341 -5.46 15.19 -1.59
N SER A 342 -6.14 14.13 -1.17
CA SER A 342 -7.48 13.82 -1.68
C SER A 342 -8.48 14.78 -1.07
N PRO A 343 -9.41 15.35 -1.87
CA PRO A 343 -10.51 16.11 -1.33
C PRO A 343 -11.30 15.28 -0.33
N TRP A 344 -11.66 15.86 0.82
CA TRP A 344 -12.35 15.16 1.91
C TRP A 344 -13.61 14.39 1.42
N ARG A 345 -14.43 15.02 0.57
CA ARG A 345 -15.62 14.37 0.03
C ARG A 345 -15.30 13.21 -0.89
N MET A 346 -14.23 13.30 -1.67
CA MET A 346 -13.79 12.17 -2.48
C MET A 346 -13.26 11.00 -1.63
N MET A 347 -12.71 11.27 -0.44
CA MET A 347 -12.31 10.21 0.48
C MET A 347 -13.49 9.45 1.07
N GLN A 348 -14.64 10.12 1.21
CA GLN A 348 -15.83 9.58 1.89
C GLN A 348 -16.91 9.10 0.93
N GLU A 349 -17.10 9.79 -0.19
CA GLU A 349 -18.30 9.63 -1.01
C GLU A 349 -18.01 9.17 -2.45
N TRP A 350 -16.74 9.02 -2.83
CA TRP A 350 -16.38 8.73 -4.20
C TRP A 350 -15.83 7.33 -4.39
N GLY A 351 -16.38 6.64 -5.42
CA GLY A 351 -15.87 5.38 -5.91
C GLY A 351 -16.47 4.13 -5.25
N ILE A 352 -16.21 2.99 -5.85
CA ILE A 352 -16.70 1.70 -5.34
C ILE A 352 -15.86 1.29 -4.11
N PRO A 353 -16.50 0.95 -2.98
CA PRO A 353 -15.79 0.46 -1.80
C PRO A 353 -14.96 -0.80 -2.09
N THR A 354 -13.82 -0.92 -1.44
CA THR A 354 -12.79 -1.93 -1.75
C THR A 354 -13.33 -3.36 -1.72
N PHE A 355 -14.19 -3.69 -0.76
CA PHE A 355 -14.79 -5.03 -0.67
C PHE A 355 -15.63 -5.39 -1.91
N PHE A 356 -16.48 -4.47 -2.34
CA PHE A 356 -17.31 -4.64 -3.55
C PHE A 356 -16.44 -4.68 -4.81
N LEU A 357 -15.45 -3.79 -4.87
CA LEU A 357 -14.53 -3.71 -6.01
C LEU A 357 -13.70 -4.99 -6.17
N GLN A 358 -13.22 -5.57 -5.08
CA GLN A 358 -12.51 -6.84 -5.11
C GLN A 358 -13.42 -8.00 -5.50
N SER A 359 -14.67 -8.01 -5.02
CA SER A 359 -15.67 -9.03 -5.41
C SER A 359 -15.88 -9.03 -6.92
N LEU A 360 -16.09 -7.86 -7.51
CA LEU A 360 -16.23 -7.67 -8.95
C LEU A 360 -14.95 -8.05 -9.72
N ALA A 361 -13.79 -7.66 -9.18
CA ALA A 361 -12.50 -8.00 -9.79
C ALA A 361 -12.30 -9.52 -9.86
N TYR A 362 -12.63 -10.25 -8.80
CA TYR A 362 -12.59 -11.72 -8.80
C TYR A 362 -13.50 -12.30 -9.88
N GLU A 363 -14.76 -11.86 -9.94
CA GLU A 363 -15.72 -12.31 -10.94
C GLU A 363 -15.20 -12.09 -12.37
N PHE A 364 -14.63 -10.92 -12.64
CA PHE A 364 -14.11 -10.57 -13.96
C PHE A 364 -12.85 -11.38 -14.31
N CYS A 365 -11.97 -11.62 -13.34
CA CYS A 365 -10.82 -12.50 -13.50
C CYS A 365 -11.24 -13.93 -13.83
N GLU A 366 -12.21 -14.49 -13.11
CA GLU A 366 -12.81 -15.80 -13.40
C GLU A 366 -13.39 -15.87 -14.82
N LYS A 367 -14.06 -14.81 -15.26
CA LYS A 367 -14.62 -14.73 -16.61
C LYS A 367 -13.54 -14.75 -17.70
N LEU A 368 -12.40 -14.10 -17.46
CA LEU A 368 -11.24 -14.17 -18.36
C LEU A 368 -10.60 -15.56 -18.35
N ALA A 369 -10.42 -16.13 -17.18
CA ALA A 369 -9.85 -17.46 -17.02
C ALA A 369 -10.68 -18.54 -17.74
N ARG A 370 -12.02 -18.50 -17.63
CA ARG A 370 -12.94 -19.38 -18.38
C ARG A 370 -12.82 -19.24 -19.89
N LYS A 371 -12.43 -18.05 -20.38
CA LYS A 371 -12.11 -17.80 -21.79
C LYS A 371 -10.67 -18.24 -22.16
N LYS A 372 -9.95 -18.87 -21.25
CA LYS A 372 -8.54 -19.29 -21.40
C LYS A 372 -7.59 -18.10 -21.64
N MET A 373 -7.98 -16.91 -21.27
CA MET A 373 -7.11 -15.74 -21.24
C MET A 373 -6.30 -15.75 -19.94
N ARG A 374 -5.04 -15.36 -20.01
CA ARG A 374 -4.24 -15.21 -18.79
C ARG A 374 -4.72 -13.99 -18.01
N VAL A 375 -4.98 -14.19 -16.72
CA VAL A 375 -5.29 -13.12 -15.79
C VAL A 375 -3.97 -12.50 -15.30
N PRO A 376 -3.83 -11.15 -15.26
CA PRO A 376 -2.67 -10.51 -14.65
C PRO A 376 -2.63 -10.81 -13.15
N ASP A 377 -1.44 -10.79 -12.55
CA ASP A 377 -1.34 -10.78 -11.10
C ASP A 377 -2.02 -9.53 -10.54
N ILE A 378 -2.81 -9.68 -9.49
CA ILE A 378 -3.61 -8.60 -8.90
C ILE A 378 -3.02 -8.20 -7.54
N ALA A 379 -3.03 -6.91 -7.27
CA ALA A 379 -2.88 -6.37 -5.93
C ALA A 379 -4.10 -5.52 -5.57
N ILE A 380 -4.53 -5.59 -4.32
CA ILE A 380 -5.66 -4.79 -3.83
C ILE A 380 -5.14 -3.71 -2.88
N ALA A 381 -5.64 -2.50 -3.04
CA ALA A 381 -5.42 -1.34 -2.18
C ALA A 381 -6.74 -0.73 -1.73
N GLY A 382 -6.73 0.04 -0.66
CA GLY A 382 -7.91 0.77 -0.19
C GLY A 382 -8.34 0.37 1.23
N GLY A 383 -7.54 0.76 2.25
CA GLY A 383 -7.93 0.68 3.66
C GLY A 383 -7.32 -0.46 4.47
N PHE A 384 -6.23 -1.06 4.02
CA PHE A 384 -5.57 -2.18 4.70
C PHE A 384 -4.43 -1.76 5.63
N ALA A 385 -4.24 -2.50 6.72
CA ALA A 385 -3.24 -2.21 7.73
C ALA A 385 -2.61 -3.44 8.40
N LEU A 386 -3.35 -4.54 8.59
CA LEU A 386 -2.97 -5.64 9.47
C LEU A 386 -3.02 -6.99 8.76
N GLU A 387 -2.48 -8.02 9.39
CA GLU A 387 -2.32 -9.36 8.82
C GLU A 387 -3.63 -10.06 8.48
N ASP A 388 -4.69 -9.83 9.25
CA ASP A 388 -6.01 -10.37 8.94
C ASP A 388 -6.59 -9.79 7.65
N HIS A 389 -6.35 -8.50 7.39
CA HIS A 389 -6.67 -7.89 6.11
C HIS A 389 -5.89 -8.55 4.96
N VAL A 390 -4.58 -8.77 5.17
CA VAL A 390 -3.73 -9.43 4.16
C VAL A 390 -4.26 -10.81 3.84
N PHE A 391 -4.52 -11.63 4.86
CA PHE A 391 -5.04 -12.98 4.69
C PHE A 391 -6.40 -12.99 3.96
N LYS A 392 -7.36 -12.19 4.43
CA LYS A 392 -8.71 -12.11 3.85
C LYS A 392 -8.70 -11.63 2.41
N VAL A 393 -7.89 -10.63 2.10
CA VAL A 393 -7.75 -10.08 0.73
C VAL A 393 -7.16 -11.12 -0.21
N ILE A 394 -6.09 -11.81 0.19
CA ILE A 394 -5.50 -12.88 -0.62
C ILE A 394 -6.50 -14.02 -0.81
N SER A 395 -7.11 -14.49 0.28
CA SER A 395 -8.08 -15.58 0.25
C SER A 395 -9.29 -15.25 -0.63
N MET A 396 -9.90 -14.07 -0.46
CA MET A 396 -11.07 -13.63 -1.24
C MET A 396 -10.76 -13.53 -2.74
N GLY A 397 -9.52 -13.17 -3.10
CA GLY A 397 -9.07 -12.99 -4.47
C GLY A 397 -8.25 -14.14 -5.05
N ALA A 398 -8.10 -15.24 -4.32
CA ALA A 398 -7.32 -16.41 -4.79
C ALA A 398 -7.93 -17.03 -6.06
N PRO A 399 -7.12 -17.45 -7.03
CA PRO A 399 -5.65 -17.47 -7.01
C PRO A 399 -4.97 -16.20 -7.59
N TYR A 400 -5.71 -15.15 -7.91
CA TYR A 400 -5.26 -13.99 -8.69
C TYR A 400 -4.55 -12.93 -7.86
N VAL A 401 -4.98 -12.71 -6.61
CA VAL A 401 -4.40 -11.70 -5.74
C VAL A 401 -3.09 -12.20 -5.14
N LYS A 402 -1.99 -11.48 -5.40
CA LYS A 402 -0.64 -11.82 -4.98
C LYS A 402 -0.10 -10.92 -3.87
N ALA A 403 -0.69 -9.72 -3.71
CA ALA A 403 -0.20 -8.77 -2.73
C ALA A 403 -1.28 -7.76 -2.32
N VAL A 404 -1.04 -7.10 -1.19
CA VAL A 404 -1.84 -6.01 -0.65
C VAL A 404 -1.01 -4.73 -0.68
N CYS A 405 -1.54 -3.70 -1.32
CA CYS A 405 -0.89 -2.40 -1.38
C CYS A 405 -1.32 -1.55 -0.18
N MET A 406 -0.36 -1.13 0.63
CA MET A 406 -0.58 -0.33 1.82
C MET A 406 0.07 1.05 1.67
N GLY A 407 -0.69 2.13 1.87
CA GLY A 407 -0.16 3.50 1.88
C GLY A 407 0.25 3.91 3.29
N ARG A 408 -0.69 4.51 4.03
CA ARG A 408 -0.45 5.06 5.38
C ARG A 408 0.09 4.04 6.37
N ALA A 409 -0.36 2.79 6.31
CA ALA A 409 0.07 1.73 7.22
C ALA A 409 1.59 1.47 7.17
N LEU A 410 2.26 1.71 6.05
CA LEU A 410 3.71 1.62 5.94
C LEU A 410 4.42 2.97 6.17
N MET A 411 3.73 4.10 6.03
CA MET A 411 4.29 5.43 6.32
C MET A 411 4.38 5.71 7.83
N ILE A 412 3.34 5.34 8.59
CA ILE A 412 3.26 5.63 10.03
C ILE A 412 4.44 5.04 10.81
N PRO A 413 4.85 3.78 10.63
CA PRO A 413 6.02 3.24 11.29
C PRO A 413 7.29 4.05 11.02
N GLY A 414 7.44 4.57 9.79
CA GLY A 414 8.53 5.48 9.43
C GLY A 414 8.52 6.78 10.22
N PHE A 415 7.33 7.40 10.37
CA PHE A 415 7.17 8.62 11.18
C PHE A 415 7.44 8.35 12.66
N VAL A 416 6.87 7.27 13.19
CA VAL A 416 7.04 6.90 14.60
C VAL A 416 8.51 6.66 14.92
N GLY A 417 9.19 5.85 14.14
CA GLY A 417 10.61 5.57 14.38
C GLY A 417 11.48 6.82 14.25
N LYS A 418 11.22 7.67 13.26
CA LYS A 418 11.89 8.97 13.12
C LYS A 418 11.68 9.85 14.35
N ASN A 419 10.43 9.96 14.82
CA ASN A 419 10.09 10.79 15.99
C ASN A 419 10.73 10.25 17.27
N ILE A 420 10.73 8.93 17.48
CA ILE A 420 11.43 8.29 18.60
C ILE A 420 12.92 8.66 18.57
N GLY A 421 13.55 8.58 17.39
CA GLY A 421 14.95 8.97 17.25
C GLY A 421 15.24 10.43 17.57
N ALA A 422 14.34 11.34 17.22
CA ALA A 422 14.44 12.74 17.58
C ALA A 422 14.27 12.95 19.09
N TRP A 423 13.26 12.33 19.70
CA TRP A 423 12.99 12.44 21.14
C TRP A 423 14.11 11.84 22.00
N ILE A 424 14.74 10.74 21.57
CA ILE A 424 15.93 10.19 22.23
C ILE A 424 17.06 11.24 22.24
N LYS A 425 17.36 11.83 21.08
CA LYS A 425 18.41 12.85 20.95
C LYS A 425 18.14 14.09 21.78
N GLU A 426 16.87 14.47 21.95
CA GLU A 426 16.45 15.63 22.72
C GLU A 426 16.28 15.32 24.23
N GLY A 427 16.35 14.06 24.65
CA GLY A 427 16.02 13.64 26.02
C GLY A 427 14.55 13.87 26.40
N LYS A 428 13.64 13.80 25.42
CA LYS A 428 12.21 14.13 25.58
C LYS A 428 11.28 12.99 25.16
N LEU A 429 11.63 11.77 25.47
CA LEU A 429 10.78 10.62 25.17
C LEU A 429 9.42 10.75 25.88
N PRO A 430 8.30 10.55 25.16
CA PRO A 430 6.99 10.45 25.79
C PRO A 430 6.93 9.29 26.79
N PRO A 431 6.23 9.45 27.95
CA PRO A 431 6.19 8.43 28.99
C PRO A 431 5.77 7.04 28.52
N ASN A 432 4.80 6.96 27.61
CA ASN A 432 4.31 5.71 27.02
C ASN A 432 5.30 5.02 26.06
N ILE A 433 6.43 5.64 25.78
CA ILE A 433 7.54 5.04 25.04
C ILE A 433 8.70 4.80 25.98
N ALA A 434 8.98 5.74 26.89
CA ALA A 434 10.05 5.64 27.86
C ALA A 434 9.88 4.42 28.81
N GLU A 435 8.67 3.91 28.98
CA GLU A 435 8.42 2.67 29.72
C GLU A 435 9.10 1.42 29.10
N PHE A 436 9.46 1.47 27.81
CA PHE A 436 10.18 0.39 27.12
C PHE A 436 11.71 0.58 27.14
N GLY A 437 12.20 1.76 27.57
CA GLY A 437 13.61 2.09 27.61
C GLY A 437 13.94 3.48 27.06
N MET A 438 15.23 3.82 27.06
CA MET A 438 15.75 5.13 26.65
C MET A 438 16.62 5.07 25.38
N LYS A 439 16.91 3.86 24.89
CA LYS A 439 17.78 3.62 23.73
C LYS A 439 17.05 2.87 22.62
N PRO A 440 17.50 2.99 21.36
CA PRO A 440 16.86 2.29 20.23
C PRO A 440 16.75 0.78 20.44
N GLU A 441 17.76 0.13 20.96
CA GLU A 441 17.81 -1.32 21.23
C GLU A 441 16.84 -1.79 22.32
N GLU A 442 16.46 -0.90 23.23
CA GLU A 442 15.46 -1.17 24.27
C GLU A 442 14.04 -0.98 23.77
N ILE A 443 13.83 -0.01 22.87
CA ILE A 443 12.51 0.41 22.36
C ILE A 443 12.08 -0.44 21.16
N PHE A 444 12.97 -0.66 20.20
CA PHE A 444 12.67 -1.39 18.97
C PHE A 444 13.07 -2.86 19.09
N VAL A 445 12.13 -3.75 19.23
CA VAL A 445 12.38 -5.19 19.45
C VAL A 445 13.16 -5.89 18.32
N CYS A 446 13.20 -5.30 17.11
CA CYS A 446 13.98 -5.83 15.99
C CYS A 446 15.31 -5.09 15.78
N TYR A 447 15.72 -4.21 16.70
CA TYR A 447 16.95 -3.45 16.53
C TYR A 447 18.19 -4.35 16.59
N ASP A 448 18.25 -5.27 17.54
CA ASP A 448 19.39 -6.17 17.70
C ASP A 448 19.52 -7.16 16.54
N GLU A 449 18.41 -7.65 16.00
CA GLU A 449 18.39 -8.45 14.76
C GLU A 449 19.01 -7.68 13.58
N LEU A 450 18.65 -6.41 13.41
CA LEU A 450 19.25 -5.56 12.39
C LEU A 450 20.72 -5.25 12.67
N LYS A 451 21.08 -5.08 13.93
CA LYS A 451 22.47 -4.85 14.36
C LYS A 451 23.36 -6.08 14.11
N GLU A 452 22.85 -7.27 14.39
CA GLU A 452 23.53 -8.52 14.06
C GLU A 452 23.73 -8.63 12.53
N LYS A 453 22.69 -8.37 11.76
CA LYS A 453 22.71 -8.47 10.30
C LYS A 453 23.64 -7.46 9.61
N TYR A 454 23.62 -6.20 10.05
CA TYR A 454 24.34 -5.10 9.39
C TYR A 454 25.63 -4.69 10.11
N GLY A 455 25.89 -5.20 11.32
CA GLY A 455 27.06 -4.85 12.12
C GLY A 455 27.19 -3.33 12.32
N ASN A 456 28.35 -2.78 12.00
CA ASN A 456 28.57 -1.33 12.06
C ASN A 456 27.71 -0.52 11.08
N GLY A 457 27.16 -1.14 10.04
CA GLY A 457 26.26 -0.52 9.06
C GLY A 457 24.89 -0.17 9.63
N ILE A 458 24.52 -0.65 10.84
CA ILE A 458 23.28 -0.25 11.53
C ILE A 458 23.19 1.27 11.71
N LYS A 459 24.31 1.97 11.82
CA LYS A 459 24.37 3.42 11.93
C LYS A 459 23.83 4.16 10.70
N ASP A 460 23.86 3.51 9.55
CA ASP A 460 23.35 4.03 8.28
C ASP A 460 21.86 3.76 8.09
N ILE A 461 21.25 2.99 8.98
CA ILE A 461 19.82 2.67 8.96
C ILE A 461 19.08 3.67 9.86
N PRO A 462 18.28 4.59 9.30
CA PRO A 462 17.55 5.56 10.10
C PRO A 462 16.46 4.89 10.92
N LEU A 463 16.19 5.36 12.15
CA LEU A 463 15.24 4.74 13.06
C LEU A 463 13.82 4.62 12.50
N GLY A 464 13.41 5.50 11.59
CA GLY A 464 12.16 5.30 10.87
C GLY A 464 12.14 4.05 10.00
N ALA A 465 13.29 3.67 9.42
CA ALA A 465 13.40 2.40 8.69
C ALA A 465 13.36 1.20 9.63
N VAL A 466 13.95 1.31 10.82
CA VAL A 466 13.81 0.31 11.89
C VAL A 466 12.34 0.12 12.27
N GLY A 467 11.58 1.22 12.41
CA GLY A 467 10.15 1.17 12.69
C GLY A 467 9.36 0.44 11.59
N ILE A 468 9.65 0.70 10.32
CA ILE A 468 9.01 -0.02 9.20
C ILE A 468 9.38 -1.51 9.23
N TYR A 469 10.64 -1.84 9.43
CA TYR A 469 11.07 -3.23 9.55
C TYR A 469 10.35 -3.95 10.69
N THR A 470 10.33 -3.35 11.88
CA THR A 470 9.64 -3.89 13.06
C THR A 470 8.15 -4.14 12.79
N PHE A 471 7.48 -3.19 12.12
CA PHE A 471 6.09 -3.34 11.73
C PHE A 471 5.90 -4.48 10.71
N THR A 472 6.80 -4.61 9.72
CA THR A 472 6.70 -5.69 8.73
C THR A 472 6.93 -7.07 9.34
N GLN A 473 7.80 -7.19 10.35
CA GLN A 473 7.95 -8.43 11.12
C GLN A 473 6.67 -8.76 11.91
N ARG A 474 5.98 -7.77 12.45
CA ARG A 474 4.66 -7.98 13.07
C ARG A 474 3.66 -8.57 12.07
N ILE A 475 3.55 -7.98 10.87
CA ILE A 475 2.65 -8.50 9.82
C ILE A 475 3.05 -9.92 9.42
N LYS A 476 4.35 -10.18 9.25
CA LYS A 476 4.86 -11.52 8.90
C LYS A 476 4.43 -12.57 9.90
N VAL A 477 4.71 -12.36 11.18
CA VAL A 477 4.39 -13.33 12.23
C VAL A 477 2.88 -13.51 12.40
N GLY A 478 2.09 -12.43 12.35
CA GLY A 478 0.65 -12.53 12.42
C GLY A 478 0.06 -13.28 11.23
N LEU A 479 0.56 -13.04 10.03
CA LEU A 479 0.15 -13.78 8.83
C LEU A 479 0.53 -15.27 8.95
N GLN A 480 1.72 -15.59 9.45
CA GLN A 480 2.13 -16.97 9.72
C GLN A 480 1.17 -17.67 10.71
N GLN A 481 0.70 -16.97 11.76
CA GLN A 481 -0.28 -17.53 12.71
C GLN A 481 -1.60 -17.87 12.03
N LEU A 482 -2.13 -16.95 11.21
CA LEU A 482 -3.38 -17.15 10.49
C LEU A 482 -3.26 -18.28 9.46
N MET A 483 -2.14 -18.34 8.75
CA MET A 483 -1.84 -19.39 7.78
C MET A 483 -1.69 -20.76 8.46
N ALA A 484 -0.94 -20.84 9.57
CA ALA A 484 -0.82 -22.09 10.33
C ALA A 484 -2.18 -22.56 10.87
N GLY A 485 -3.00 -21.65 11.40
CA GLY A 485 -4.35 -21.97 11.88
C GLY A 485 -5.30 -22.45 10.78
N SER A 486 -5.12 -21.98 9.56
CA SER A 486 -5.86 -22.43 8.37
C SER A 486 -5.12 -23.54 7.58
N ARG A 487 -4.05 -24.11 8.15
CA ARG A 487 -3.24 -25.19 7.56
C ARG A 487 -2.68 -24.88 6.16
N ASN A 488 -2.39 -23.61 5.89
CA ASN A 488 -1.71 -23.12 4.70
C ASN A 488 -0.25 -22.77 5.04
N PHE A 489 0.71 -23.50 4.52
CA PHE A 489 2.14 -23.30 4.83
C PHE A 489 2.88 -22.51 3.75
N THR A 490 2.21 -22.24 2.62
CA THR A 490 2.65 -21.31 1.58
C THR A 490 1.48 -20.44 1.12
N LEU A 491 1.76 -19.21 0.65
CA LEU A 491 0.70 -18.27 0.26
C LEU A 491 -0.15 -18.74 -0.92
N ASP A 492 0.43 -19.50 -1.84
CA ASP A 492 -0.26 -20.03 -3.03
C ASP A 492 -1.27 -21.13 -2.70
N THR A 493 -1.24 -21.68 -1.49
CA THR A 493 -2.23 -22.66 -1.02
C THR A 493 -3.48 -22.02 -0.41
N ILE A 494 -3.42 -20.73 -0.10
CA ILE A 494 -4.59 -20.00 0.40
C ILE A 494 -5.66 -19.95 -0.69
N SER A 495 -6.89 -20.27 -0.30
CA SER A 495 -8.04 -20.36 -1.18
C SER A 495 -9.24 -19.61 -0.62
N ARG A 496 -10.25 -19.43 -1.45
CA ARG A 496 -11.53 -18.82 -1.04
C ARG A 496 -12.28 -19.63 0.02
N ARG A 497 -11.93 -20.93 0.19
CA ARG A 497 -12.49 -21.80 1.22
C ARG A 497 -11.88 -21.56 2.61
N ASP A 498 -10.77 -20.83 2.70
CA ASP A 498 -10.10 -20.52 3.96
C ASP A 498 -10.71 -19.30 4.70
N ILE A 499 -11.79 -18.73 4.14
CA ILE A 499 -12.62 -17.71 4.77
C ILE A 499 -14.10 -18.05 4.63
N MET A 500 -14.92 -17.48 5.52
CA MET A 500 -16.37 -17.62 5.51
C MET A 500 -17.03 -16.25 5.72
N ALA A 501 -18.21 -16.04 5.13
CA ALA A 501 -19.00 -14.85 5.31
C ALA A 501 -19.86 -14.97 6.58
N LEU A 502 -19.86 -13.93 7.41
CA LEU A 502 -20.64 -13.89 8.65
C LEU A 502 -22.08 -13.40 8.44
N THR A 503 -22.38 -12.83 7.27
CA THR A 503 -23.72 -12.39 6.90
C THR A 503 -24.07 -12.88 5.49
N GLU A 504 -25.36 -13.10 5.25
CA GLU A 504 -25.85 -13.48 3.91
C GLU A 504 -25.53 -12.42 2.85
N GLU A 505 -25.55 -11.14 3.23
CA GLU A 505 -25.21 -10.06 2.32
C GLU A 505 -23.75 -10.12 1.91
N ALA A 506 -22.83 -10.34 2.86
CA ALA A 506 -21.41 -10.53 2.55
C ALA A 506 -21.19 -11.74 1.65
N ALA A 507 -21.88 -12.85 1.91
CA ALA A 507 -21.84 -14.05 1.08
C ALA A 507 -22.31 -13.77 -0.35
N ARG A 508 -23.47 -13.12 -0.52
CA ARG A 508 -24.05 -12.76 -1.81
C ARG A 508 -23.13 -11.85 -2.63
N ILE A 509 -22.49 -10.86 -1.99
CA ILE A 509 -21.63 -9.89 -2.68
C ILE A 509 -20.29 -10.52 -3.06
N SER A 510 -19.65 -11.25 -2.13
CA SER A 510 -18.32 -11.78 -2.32
C SER A 510 -18.29 -13.16 -3.01
N GLY A 511 -19.40 -13.90 -2.96
CA GLY A 511 -19.43 -15.32 -3.36
C GLY A 511 -18.65 -16.23 -2.42
N ILE A 512 -18.31 -15.76 -1.21
CA ILE A 512 -17.75 -16.57 -0.12
C ILE A 512 -18.92 -17.25 0.60
N ALA A 513 -18.76 -18.53 0.93
CA ALA A 513 -19.82 -19.29 1.57
C ALA A 513 -20.23 -18.65 2.91
N TYR A 514 -21.56 -18.58 3.15
CA TYR A 514 -22.08 -18.18 4.46
C TYR A 514 -21.64 -19.16 5.53
N VAL A 515 -21.32 -18.69 6.70
CA VAL A 515 -20.77 -19.51 7.81
C VAL A 515 -21.64 -20.72 8.15
N MET A 516 -22.96 -20.61 8.03
CA MET A 516 -23.88 -21.71 8.32
C MET A 516 -23.96 -22.75 7.20
N ASP A 517 -23.46 -22.43 6.00
CA ASP A 517 -23.48 -23.32 4.82
C ASP A 517 -22.07 -23.81 4.46
N ALA A 518 -21.04 -23.11 4.92
CA ALA A 518 -19.65 -23.48 4.70
C ALA A 518 -19.38 -24.88 5.29
N TYR A 519 -18.92 -25.81 4.45
CA TYR A 519 -18.62 -27.20 4.83
C TYR A 519 -19.80 -28.03 5.38
N ARG A 520 -21.05 -27.57 5.23
CA ARG A 520 -22.23 -28.30 5.77
C ARG A 520 -22.34 -29.71 5.21
N LYS A 521 -22.14 -29.89 3.89
CA LYS A 521 -22.23 -31.21 3.24
C LYS A 521 -21.14 -32.16 3.72
N GLU A 522 -19.94 -31.64 3.88
CA GLU A 522 -18.80 -32.39 4.41
C GLU A 522 -19.06 -32.80 5.88
N ALA A 523 -19.59 -31.87 6.69
CA ALA A 523 -19.94 -32.16 8.07
C ALA A 523 -21.04 -33.25 8.18
N GLU A 524 -22.08 -33.15 7.38
CA GLU A 524 -23.15 -34.16 7.32
C GLU A 524 -22.61 -35.52 6.88
N ALA A 525 -21.71 -35.56 5.90
CA ALA A 525 -21.06 -36.81 5.46
C ALA A 525 -20.25 -37.46 6.58
N VAL A 526 -19.51 -36.68 7.37
CA VAL A 526 -18.78 -37.19 8.55
C VAL A 526 -19.73 -37.79 9.57
N LEU A 527 -20.87 -37.13 9.85
CA LEU A 527 -21.86 -37.66 10.77
C LEU A 527 -22.53 -38.93 10.25
N ASP A 528 -22.67 -39.09 8.95
CA ASP A 528 -23.16 -40.28 8.29
C ASP A 528 -22.10 -41.43 8.17
N GLY A 529 -20.88 -41.20 8.69
CA GLY A 529 -19.79 -42.16 8.63
C GLY A 529 -19.19 -42.35 7.21
N LYS A 530 -19.25 -41.33 6.38
CA LYS A 530 -18.75 -41.34 4.99
C LYS A 530 -17.44 -40.58 4.86
#